data_4c87dd389fc78f3ade84d223d45a195e
#
_entry.id   4c87dd389fc78f3ade84d223d45a195e
#
_cell.length_a   1.000
_cell.length_b   1.000
_cell.length_c   1.000
_cell.angle_alpha   90.00
_cell.angle_beta   90.00
_cell.angle_gamma   90.00
#
_symmetry.space_group_name_H-M   'P 1'
#
loop_
_entity.id
_entity.type
_entity.pdbx_description
1 polymer ?
#
loop_
_entity_poly.entity_id
_entity_poly.type
_entity_poly.pdbx_seq_one_letter_code
_entity_poly.pdbx_strand_id
1 'polypeptide(L)'
;MKLRSLYILSIIGLFLVVVIQLGGMIYAYDSYKNEAKRTLNECFRQAFIETVDNQVNNLPFPDNTIPCYSYIRRDEKMSYDELVFLGYQQVASFLEDVYHVEIPLDEMEKVLEKKLKWKNIDRTVWIDSVEDHSKYSA
;
A
#
# COMPACT_ATOMS: atom_id res chain seq x y z
N MET A 1 -47.70 -3.82 38.39
CA MET A 1 -46.32 -3.33 38.49
C MET A 1 -45.29 -4.27 37.84
N LYS A 2 -45.38 -5.53 38.05
CA LYS A 2 -44.43 -6.51 37.44
C LYS A 2 -44.43 -6.55 35.91
N LEU A 3 -45.53 -6.32 35.27
CA LEU A 3 -45.62 -6.35 33.80
C LEU A 3 -44.94 -5.14 33.13
N ARG A 4 -45.07 -3.95 33.71
CA ARG A 4 -44.41 -2.73 33.23
C ARG A 4 -42.87 -2.82 33.39
N SER A 5 -42.43 -3.39 34.49
CA SER A 5 -41.01 -3.61 34.76
C SER A 5 -40.38 -4.59 33.77
N LEU A 6 -41.08 -5.68 33.46
CA LEU A 6 -40.65 -6.65 32.45
C LEU A 6 -40.61 -6.05 31.06
N TYR A 7 -41.55 -5.20 30.70
CA TYR A 7 -41.59 -4.52 29.41
C TYR A 7 -40.43 -3.54 29.23
N ILE A 8 -40.16 -2.73 30.28
CA ILE A 8 -39.04 -1.81 30.29
C ILE A 8 -37.70 -2.57 30.20
N LEU A 9 -37.57 -3.65 30.94
CA LEU A 9 -36.37 -4.48 30.93
C LEU A 9 -36.14 -5.10 29.53
N SER A 10 -37.22 -5.54 28.88
CA SER A 10 -37.17 -6.08 27.51
C SER A 10 -36.71 -5.03 26.49
N ILE A 11 -37.21 -3.80 26.59
CA ILE A 11 -36.82 -2.69 25.71
C ILE A 11 -35.33 -2.34 25.94
N ILE A 12 -34.89 -2.27 27.17
CA ILE A 12 -33.47 -2.00 27.51
C ILE A 12 -32.58 -3.11 26.94
N GLY A 13 -32.98 -4.37 27.11
CA GLY A 13 -32.27 -5.52 26.57
C GLY A 13 -32.16 -5.48 25.05
N LEU A 14 -33.25 -5.17 24.36
CA LEU A 14 -33.27 -5.02 22.90
C LEU A 14 -32.38 -3.87 22.45
N PHE A 15 -32.42 -2.74 23.14
CA PHE A 15 -31.57 -1.58 22.84
C PHE A 15 -30.07 -1.93 22.99
N LEU A 16 -29.71 -2.62 24.07
CA LEU A 16 -28.32 -3.06 24.27
C LEU A 16 -27.83 -3.99 23.16
N VAL A 17 -28.66 -4.92 22.73
CA VAL A 17 -28.31 -5.83 21.63
C VAL A 17 -28.07 -5.05 20.34
N VAL A 18 -28.92 -4.07 20.02
CA VAL A 18 -28.74 -3.22 18.84
C VAL A 18 -27.44 -2.41 18.92
N VAL A 19 -27.15 -1.83 20.07
CA VAL A 19 -25.91 -1.05 20.29
C VAL A 19 -24.67 -1.93 20.10
N ILE A 20 -24.67 -3.13 20.66
CA ILE A 20 -23.57 -4.08 20.52
C ILE A 20 -23.39 -4.50 19.06
N GLN A 21 -24.47 -4.76 18.35
CA GLN A 21 -24.41 -5.13 16.93
C GLN A 21 -23.87 -3.99 16.07
N LEU A 22 -24.33 -2.76 16.28
CA LEU A 22 -23.83 -1.59 15.56
C LEU A 22 -22.35 -1.35 15.86
N GLY A 23 -21.93 -1.44 17.11
CA GLY A 23 -20.52 -1.34 17.49
C GLY A 23 -19.65 -2.41 16.83
N GLY A 24 -20.13 -3.65 16.78
CA GLY A 24 -19.48 -4.75 16.11
C GLY A 24 -19.35 -4.53 14.59
N MET A 25 -20.39 -4.00 13.94
CA MET A 25 -20.37 -3.68 12.52
C MET A 25 -19.37 -2.57 12.20
N ILE A 26 -19.33 -1.51 13.00
CA ILE A 26 -18.35 -0.41 12.82
C ILE A 26 -16.94 -0.93 12.99
N TYR A 27 -16.68 -1.72 14.03
CA TYR A 27 -15.37 -2.33 14.26
C TYR A 27 -14.94 -3.25 13.11
N ALA A 28 -15.82 -4.09 12.63
CA ALA A 28 -15.56 -4.98 11.50
C ALA A 28 -15.28 -4.19 10.21
N TYR A 29 -16.02 -3.12 9.97
CA TYR A 29 -15.81 -2.24 8.82
C TYR A 29 -14.44 -1.55 8.86
N ASP A 30 -14.06 -0.98 10.00
CA ASP A 30 -12.76 -0.32 10.16
C ASP A 30 -11.60 -1.32 10.03
N SER A 31 -11.73 -2.50 10.61
CA SER A 31 -10.75 -3.58 10.49
C SER A 31 -10.58 -4.02 9.04
N TYR A 32 -11.68 -4.22 8.32
CA TYR A 32 -11.67 -4.58 6.89
C TYR A 32 -11.02 -3.48 6.03
N LYS A 33 -11.36 -2.24 6.28
CA LYS A 33 -10.78 -1.08 5.58
C LYS A 33 -9.27 -0.98 5.80
N ASN A 34 -8.80 -1.16 7.03
CA ASN A 34 -7.38 -1.10 7.37
C ASN A 34 -6.61 -2.26 6.72
N GLU A 35 -7.18 -3.45 6.72
CA GLU A 35 -6.60 -4.62 6.05
C GLU A 35 -6.52 -4.43 4.54
N ALA A 36 -7.57 -3.88 3.93
CA ALA A 36 -7.58 -3.57 2.50
C ALA A 36 -6.51 -2.54 2.13
N LYS A 37 -6.34 -1.49 2.91
CA LYS A 37 -5.26 -0.50 2.72
C LYS A 37 -3.89 -1.13 2.85
N ARG A 38 -3.68 -1.98 3.84
CA ARG A 38 -2.42 -2.69 4.05
C ARG A 38 -2.09 -3.59 2.86
N THR A 39 -3.06 -4.36 2.39
CA THR A 39 -2.90 -5.23 1.22
C THR A 39 -2.60 -4.44 -0.03
N LEU A 40 -3.28 -3.32 -0.25
CA LEU A 40 -3.03 -2.44 -1.38
C LEU A 40 -1.61 -1.87 -1.36
N ASN A 41 -1.16 -1.38 -0.20
CA ASN A 41 0.20 -0.85 -0.04
C ASN A 41 1.26 -1.91 -0.28
N GLU A 42 1.05 -3.12 0.21
CA GLU A 42 1.96 -4.25 0.00
C GLU A 42 2.03 -4.64 -1.48
N CYS A 43 0.89 -4.75 -2.16
CA CYS A 43 0.83 -5.02 -3.58
C CYS A 43 1.50 -3.91 -4.40
N PHE A 44 1.31 -2.66 -4.02
CA PHE A 44 1.95 -1.51 -4.67
C PHE A 44 3.47 -1.57 -4.54
N ARG A 45 3.99 -1.84 -3.34
CA ARG A 45 5.43 -2.00 -3.12
C ARG A 45 6.02 -3.12 -3.97
N GLN A 46 5.36 -4.26 -4.02
CA GLN A 46 5.80 -5.40 -4.82
C GLN A 46 5.75 -5.09 -6.32
N ALA A 47 4.72 -4.41 -6.80
CA ALA A 47 4.61 -3.98 -8.18
C ALA A 47 5.71 -2.98 -8.56
N PHE A 48 6.02 -2.04 -7.70
CA PHE A 48 7.12 -1.09 -7.88
C PHE A 48 8.47 -1.80 -7.98
N ILE A 49 8.75 -2.69 -7.05
CA ILE A 49 10.00 -3.47 -7.03
C ILE A 49 10.15 -4.29 -8.31
N GLU A 50 9.10 -5.00 -8.72
CA GLU A 50 9.12 -5.81 -9.94
C GLU A 50 9.32 -4.96 -11.19
N THR A 51 8.68 -3.79 -11.27
CA THR A 51 8.83 -2.87 -12.39
C THR A 51 10.26 -2.32 -12.47
N VAL A 52 10.84 -1.93 -11.34
CA VAL A 52 12.24 -1.47 -11.29
C VAL A 52 13.20 -2.58 -11.67
N ASP A 53 13.01 -3.79 -11.17
CA ASP A 53 13.82 -4.95 -11.54
C ASP A 53 13.78 -5.21 -13.05
N ASN A 54 12.60 -5.14 -13.66
CA ASN A 54 12.45 -5.31 -15.10
C ASN A 54 13.18 -4.21 -15.88
N GLN A 55 13.15 -2.97 -15.41
CA GLN A 55 13.89 -1.87 -16.02
C GLN A 55 15.39 -2.08 -15.93
N VAL A 56 15.89 -2.48 -14.79
CA VAL A 56 17.33 -2.78 -14.58
C VAL A 56 17.77 -3.93 -15.48
N ASN A 57 16.98 -4.98 -15.61
CA ASN A 57 17.31 -6.14 -16.42
C ASN A 57 17.29 -5.83 -17.94
N ASN A 58 16.50 -4.87 -18.36
CA ASN A 58 16.39 -4.47 -19.76
C ASN A 58 17.45 -3.45 -20.21
N LEU A 59 18.18 -2.85 -19.26
CA LEU A 59 19.23 -1.89 -19.58
C LEU A 59 20.52 -2.61 -19.97
N PRO A 60 21.24 -2.13 -21.00
CA PRO A 60 22.52 -2.68 -21.40
C PRO A 60 23.62 -2.22 -20.44
N PHE A 61 23.60 -2.70 -19.20
CA PHE A 61 24.72 -2.50 -18.30
C PHE A 61 25.88 -3.42 -18.68
N PRO A 62 27.11 -2.91 -18.75
CA PRO A 62 28.27 -3.78 -18.80
C PRO A 62 28.31 -4.62 -17.52
N ASP A 63 28.53 -5.92 -17.69
CA ASP A 63 28.61 -6.87 -16.57
C ASP A 63 29.45 -6.32 -15.42
N ASN A 64 28.90 -6.33 -14.21
CA ASN A 64 29.51 -5.97 -12.94
C ASN A 64 29.65 -4.49 -12.57
N THR A 65 28.93 -3.57 -13.16
CA THR A 65 29.09 -2.14 -12.84
C THR A 65 27.82 -1.40 -12.46
N ILE A 66 26.96 -1.98 -11.65
CA ILE A 66 26.00 -1.16 -10.92
C ILE A 66 26.66 -0.78 -9.60
N PRO A 67 27.20 0.43 -9.46
CA PRO A 67 27.67 0.87 -8.15
C PRO A 67 26.46 1.15 -7.28
N CYS A 68 25.91 0.12 -6.67
CA CYS A 68 24.90 0.26 -5.64
C CYS A 68 25.53 0.77 -4.35
N TYR A 69 26.09 1.96 -4.39
CA TYR A 69 26.52 2.67 -3.18
C TYR A 69 25.37 3.57 -2.71
N SER A 70 24.28 2.98 -2.33
CA SER A 70 23.28 3.71 -1.60
C SER A 70 23.48 3.48 -0.11
N TYR A 71 23.95 4.50 0.58
CA TYR A 71 23.90 4.52 2.03
C TYR A 71 22.45 4.69 2.45
N ILE A 72 21.77 3.58 2.67
CA ILE A 72 20.47 3.63 3.31
C ILE A 72 20.72 3.80 4.80
N ARG A 73 20.37 4.97 5.30
CA ARG A 73 20.41 5.23 6.73
C ARG A 73 19.31 4.37 7.37
N ARG A 74 19.72 3.26 7.99
CA ARG A 74 18.81 2.38 8.69
C ARG A 74 18.33 3.08 9.94
N ASP A 75 17.06 3.46 9.96
CA ASP A 75 16.38 3.77 11.21
C ASP A 75 16.05 2.44 11.90
N GLU A 76 16.36 2.30 13.18
CA GLU A 76 16.15 1.06 13.95
C GLU A 76 14.68 0.60 13.97
N LYS A 77 13.75 1.50 13.64
CA LYS A 77 12.32 1.23 13.57
C LYS A 77 11.82 0.76 12.18
N MET A 78 12.70 0.73 11.19
CA MET A 78 12.31 0.28 9.86
C MET A 78 12.24 -1.23 9.76
N SER A 79 11.16 -1.73 9.17
CA SER A 79 11.05 -3.14 8.80
C SER A 79 11.96 -3.44 7.59
N TYR A 80 12.29 -4.71 7.42
CA TYR A 80 13.08 -5.17 6.27
C TYR A 80 12.44 -4.80 4.93
N ASP A 81 11.12 -4.95 4.83
CA ASP A 81 10.36 -4.63 3.61
C ASP A 81 10.42 -3.13 3.27
N GLU A 82 10.33 -2.27 4.26
CA GLU A 82 10.48 -0.82 4.08
C GLU A 82 11.90 -0.47 3.61
N LEU A 83 12.90 -1.12 4.16
CA LEU A 83 14.29 -0.92 3.78
C LEU A 83 14.54 -1.32 2.33
N VAL A 84 14.02 -2.47 1.90
CA VAL A 84 14.09 -2.95 0.52
C VAL A 84 13.38 -1.96 -0.42
N PHE A 85 12.20 -1.50 -0.07
CA PHE A 85 11.45 -0.53 -0.87
C PHE A 85 12.21 0.79 -1.05
N LEU A 86 12.80 1.32 0.00
CA LEU A 86 13.65 2.52 -0.07
C LEU A 86 14.88 2.30 -0.98
N GLY A 87 15.49 1.13 -0.91
CA GLY A 87 16.59 0.75 -1.79
C GLY A 87 16.17 0.81 -3.27
N TYR A 88 15.02 0.26 -3.60
CA TYR A 88 14.47 0.31 -4.96
C TYR A 88 14.07 1.72 -5.40
N GLN A 89 13.57 2.55 -4.50
CA GLN A 89 13.32 3.97 -4.80
C GLN A 89 14.62 4.71 -5.17
N GLN A 90 15.71 4.42 -4.48
CA GLN A 90 17.01 5.01 -4.79
C GLN A 90 17.54 4.53 -6.14
N VAL A 91 17.38 3.25 -6.46
CA VAL A 91 17.72 2.70 -7.78
C VAL A 91 16.89 3.38 -8.88
N ALA A 92 15.60 3.54 -8.67
CA ALA A 92 14.73 4.23 -9.62
C ALA A 92 15.14 5.68 -9.85
N SER A 93 15.46 6.42 -8.80
CA SER A 93 15.99 7.79 -8.90
C SER A 93 17.31 7.84 -9.64
N PHE A 94 18.19 6.91 -9.39
CA PHE A 94 19.48 6.80 -10.09
C PHE A 94 19.29 6.55 -11.59
N LEU A 95 18.37 5.66 -11.96
CA LEU A 95 18.05 5.37 -13.36
C LEU A 95 17.49 6.61 -14.07
N GLU A 96 16.65 7.36 -13.40
CA GLU A 96 16.09 8.60 -13.96
C GLU A 96 17.16 9.67 -14.13
N ASP A 97 18.00 9.89 -13.12
CA ASP A 97 19.00 10.96 -13.10
C ASP A 97 20.17 10.69 -14.05
N VAL A 98 20.65 9.45 -14.12
CA VAL A 98 21.86 9.11 -14.88
C VAL A 98 21.54 8.59 -16.28
N TYR A 99 20.54 7.73 -16.40
CA TYR A 99 20.18 7.08 -17.66
C TYR A 99 18.96 7.69 -18.34
N HIS A 100 18.30 8.65 -17.72
CA HIS A 100 17.05 9.28 -18.20
C HIS A 100 15.95 8.28 -18.48
N VAL A 101 15.90 7.21 -17.72
CA VAL A 101 14.88 6.17 -17.80
C VAL A 101 13.82 6.42 -16.74
N GLU A 102 12.62 6.74 -17.18
CA GLU A 102 11.46 6.88 -16.30
C GLU A 102 10.84 5.52 -16.02
N ILE A 103 10.22 5.38 -14.85
CA ILE A 103 9.47 4.18 -14.51
C ILE A 103 8.21 4.13 -15.38
N PRO A 104 7.97 3.05 -16.14
CA PRO A 104 6.77 2.93 -16.94
C PRO A 104 5.56 2.67 -16.03
N LEU A 105 4.78 3.71 -15.78
CA LEU A 105 3.58 3.64 -14.93
C LEU A 105 2.54 2.66 -15.46
N ASP A 106 2.41 2.56 -16.78
CA ASP A 106 1.47 1.63 -17.42
C ASP A 106 1.80 0.16 -17.13
N GLU A 107 3.08 -0.20 -17.18
CA GLU A 107 3.53 -1.55 -16.82
C GLU A 107 3.35 -1.83 -15.33
N MET A 108 3.62 -0.82 -14.50
CA MET A 108 3.44 -0.92 -13.06
C MET A 108 1.97 -1.11 -12.69
N GLU A 109 1.05 -0.42 -13.37
CA GLU A 109 -0.39 -0.61 -13.21
C GLU A 109 -0.82 -2.04 -13.54
N LYS A 110 -0.34 -2.60 -14.65
CA LYS A 110 -0.63 -3.98 -15.05
C LYS A 110 -0.13 -4.99 -14.02
N VAL A 111 1.07 -4.80 -13.51
CA VAL A 111 1.65 -5.66 -12.47
C VAL A 111 0.84 -5.56 -11.18
N LEU A 112 0.46 -4.34 -10.80
CA LEU A 112 -0.36 -4.09 -9.62
C LEU A 112 -1.74 -4.73 -9.75
N GLU A 113 -2.42 -4.57 -10.87
CA GLU A 113 -3.71 -5.21 -11.14
C GLU A 113 -3.62 -6.73 -11.05
N LYS A 114 -2.58 -7.31 -11.62
CA LYS A 114 -2.31 -8.75 -11.54
C LYS A 114 -2.14 -9.22 -10.10
N LYS A 115 -1.38 -8.48 -9.29
CA LYS A 115 -1.15 -8.83 -7.88
C LYS A 115 -2.42 -8.67 -7.04
N LEU A 116 -3.21 -7.64 -7.29
CA LEU A 116 -4.51 -7.44 -6.64
C LEU A 116 -5.50 -8.55 -7.00
N LYS A 117 -5.52 -9.00 -8.24
CA LYS A 117 -6.33 -10.12 -8.69
C LYS A 117 -5.98 -11.42 -7.96
N TRP A 118 -4.70 -11.65 -7.68
CA TRP A 118 -4.23 -12.79 -6.88
C TRP A 118 -4.73 -12.73 -5.43
N LYS A 119 -5.01 -11.54 -4.91
CA LYS A 119 -5.60 -11.31 -3.59
C LYS A 119 -7.13 -11.22 -3.62
N ASN A 120 -7.78 -11.64 -4.71
CA ASN A 120 -9.22 -11.56 -4.95
C ASN A 120 -9.78 -10.12 -4.95
N ILE A 121 -8.96 -9.15 -5.28
CA ILE A 121 -9.36 -7.77 -5.47
C ILE A 121 -9.39 -7.49 -6.97
N ASP A 122 -10.57 -7.53 -7.56
CA ASP A 122 -10.78 -7.26 -8.98
C ASP A 122 -11.18 -5.79 -9.16
N ARG A 123 -10.19 -4.91 -9.28
CA ARG A 123 -10.38 -3.48 -9.50
C ARG A 123 -9.33 -2.93 -10.45
N THR A 124 -9.77 -2.05 -11.32
CA THR A 124 -8.88 -1.24 -12.15
C THR A 124 -8.20 -0.19 -11.27
N VAL A 125 -6.89 -0.13 -11.33
CA VAL A 125 -6.08 0.79 -10.55
C VAL A 125 -5.39 1.76 -11.49
N TRP A 126 -5.39 3.02 -11.11
CA TRP A 126 -4.64 4.07 -11.79
C TRP A 126 -3.52 4.54 -10.89
N ILE A 127 -2.32 4.56 -11.43
CA ILE A 127 -1.16 5.12 -10.76
C ILE A 127 -0.88 6.45 -11.42
N ASP A 128 -1.02 7.50 -10.63
CA ASP A 128 -0.68 8.84 -11.04
C ASP A 128 0.66 9.25 -10.44
N SER A 129 1.48 9.92 -11.23
CA SER A 129 2.69 10.52 -10.70
C SER A 129 2.29 11.73 -9.86
N VAL A 130 2.46 11.63 -8.57
CA VAL A 130 2.36 12.80 -7.71
C VAL A 130 3.56 13.69 -8.02
N GLU A 131 3.34 14.73 -8.79
CA GLU A 131 4.31 15.81 -8.86
C GLU A 131 4.49 16.36 -7.46
N ASP A 132 5.72 16.33 -7.00
CA ASP A 132 6.07 16.84 -5.70
C ASP A 132 5.88 18.36 -5.69
N HIS A 133 4.68 18.78 -5.33
CA HIS A 133 4.35 20.20 -5.21
C HIS A 133 5.20 20.93 -4.16
N SER A 134 5.99 20.19 -3.38
CA SER A 134 6.92 20.79 -2.43
C SER A 134 8.03 21.60 -3.09
N LYS A 135 8.32 21.35 -4.37
CA LYS A 135 9.27 22.11 -5.17
C LYS A 135 8.74 23.47 -5.63
N TYR A 136 7.44 23.69 -5.55
CA TYR A 136 6.78 24.90 -6.03
C TYR A 136 6.24 25.81 -4.93
N SER A 137 6.32 25.39 -3.69
CA SER A 137 6.00 26.23 -2.53
C SER A 137 7.27 26.90 -2.00
N ALA A 138 7.77 27.80 -2.77
CA ALA A 138 8.78 28.72 -2.28
C ALA A 138 8.10 30.04 -1.91
#